data_53dd9d84a1c398c7012fd5280b1490ae
#
_entry.id   53dd9d84a1c398c7012fd5280b1490ae
#
_cell.length_a   1.000
_cell.length_b   1.000
_cell.length_c   1.000
_cell.angle_alpha   90.00
_cell.angle_beta   90.00
_cell.angle_gamma   90.00
#
_symmetry.space_group_name_H-M   'P 1'
#
loop_
_entity.id
_entity.type
_entity.pdbx_description
1 polymer ?
#
loop_
_entity_poly.entity_id
_entity_poly.type
_entity_poly.pdbx_seq_one_letter_code
_entity_poly.pdbx_strand_id
1 'polypeptide(L)'
;YSTFAEKFKTVTMILKKRRWHCLPGQEPTEMDKKIMEFEKKGKLVPTRNLIKTPEQIEGIRRAGIVNTGCLDAVADAIHAGMNTQEIDDICMAFCKEHNATPACLNYEGYPKSVCTSINEVVCHGIPKKEDVLQEGDIVNVDMTCIVDGYFADASRMFIIGKTTPEKEQLVRVTKECLEIGAAAAKPYSFVGDIGHAIQKHAEKYGYGVVRDLCGHGVGLEFHEEPEVLHYGHRGTGMLLVPGMVFPIEPMINQGTWKVFIDADDPYGWEVITGDELPSAQWEHTFLMTDSGVEILTH
;
A
#
# COMPACT_ATOMS: atom_id res chain seq x y z
N TYR A 1 12.26 -15.17 16.79
CA TYR A 1 12.58 -15.15 15.33
C TYR A 1 11.58 -15.91 14.47
N SER A 2 10.47 -16.47 15.04
CA SER A 2 9.51 -17.26 14.25
C SER A 2 8.17 -16.55 13.97
N THR A 3 7.90 -15.40 14.60
CA THR A 3 6.55 -14.83 14.66
C THR A 3 6.12 -13.97 13.45
N PHE A 4 7.05 -13.25 12.80
CA PHE A 4 6.69 -12.42 11.63
C PHE A 4 6.38 -13.27 10.39
N ALA A 5 7.26 -14.21 10.09
CA ALA A 5 7.03 -15.15 8.99
C ALA A 5 5.79 -16.05 9.19
N GLU A 6 5.31 -16.23 10.45
CA GLU A 6 4.09 -16.97 10.74
C GLU A 6 2.84 -16.09 10.70
N LYS A 7 2.89 -14.83 11.17
CA LYS A 7 1.79 -13.88 11.04
C LYS A 7 1.44 -13.56 9.58
N PHE A 8 2.45 -13.50 8.69
CA PHE A 8 2.26 -13.25 7.25
C PHE A 8 2.34 -14.52 6.38
N LYS A 9 2.63 -15.71 6.94
CA LYS A 9 2.65 -17.00 6.23
C LYS A 9 1.27 -17.54 5.85
N THR A 10 0.19 -16.87 6.19
CA THR A 10 -1.16 -17.38 5.86
C THR A 10 -1.52 -17.24 4.39
N VAL A 11 -0.65 -16.75 3.52
CA VAL A 11 -0.93 -16.59 2.09
C VAL A 11 -0.16 -17.57 1.19
N THR A 12 0.67 -18.45 1.72
CA THR A 12 1.12 -19.60 0.92
C THR A 12 0.00 -20.65 0.90
N MET A 13 -1.19 -20.24 0.52
CA MET A 13 -2.24 -21.17 0.16
C MET A 13 -1.81 -21.93 -1.09
N ILE A 14 -1.64 -23.25 -0.92
CA ILE A 14 -1.67 -24.26 -1.97
C ILE A 14 -2.38 -23.69 -3.19
N LEU A 15 -1.65 -23.51 -4.29
CA LEU A 15 -2.16 -23.19 -5.63
C LEU A 15 -3.17 -24.27 -6.05
N LYS A 16 -4.35 -24.29 -5.44
CA LYS A 16 -5.50 -24.91 -6.08
C LYS A 16 -5.63 -24.20 -7.41
N LYS A 17 -5.65 -24.92 -8.51
CA LYS A 17 -5.89 -24.38 -9.85
C LYS A 17 -7.13 -23.47 -9.76
N ARG A 18 -6.94 -22.18 -9.57
CA ARG A 18 -8.00 -21.18 -9.61
C ARG A 18 -8.50 -21.20 -11.04
N ARG A 19 -9.82 -21.32 -11.21
CA ARG A 19 -10.44 -21.25 -12.52
C ARG A 19 -11.30 -20.01 -12.56
N TRP A 20 -11.21 -19.32 -13.69
CA TRP A 20 -12.16 -18.25 -13.97
C TRP A 20 -13.55 -18.86 -14.21
N HIS A 21 -14.56 -18.30 -13.58
CA HIS A 21 -15.94 -18.69 -13.75
C HIS A 21 -16.75 -17.50 -14.28
N CYS A 22 -17.40 -17.71 -15.41
CA CYS A 22 -18.40 -16.77 -15.92
C CYS A 22 -19.62 -16.73 -14.99
N LEU A 23 -20.37 -15.63 -15.06
CA LEU A 23 -21.60 -15.53 -14.29
C LEU A 23 -22.59 -16.59 -14.73
N PRO A 24 -23.27 -17.31 -13.80
CA PRO A 24 -24.20 -18.36 -14.13
C PRO A 24 -25.33 -17.85 -15.06
N GLY A 25 -25.59 -18.59 -16.14
CA GLY A 25 -26.67 -18.27 -17.09
C GLY A 25 -26.40 -17.10 -18.04
N GLN A 26 -25.17 -16.56 -18.05
CA GLN A 26 -24.77 -15.49 -18.98
C GLN A 26 -23.72 -16.00 -19.98
N GLU A 27 -23.79 -15.49 -21.20
CA GLU A 27 -22.72 -15.70 -22.18
C GLU A 27 -21.44 -14.98 -21.76
N PRO A 28 -20.26 -15.60 -22.01
CA PRO A 28 -18.99 -14.98 -21.68
C PRO A 28 -18.81 -13.61 -22.34
N THR A 29 -18.53 -12.59 -21.52
CA THR A 29 -18.15 -11.26 -22.00
C THR A 29 -16.79 -11.27 -22.69
N GLU A 30 -16.41 -10.19 -23.36
CA GLU A 30 -15.07 -10.06 -23.96
C GLU A 30 -13.97 -10.13 -22.89
N MET A 31 -14.20 -9.58 -21.69
CA MET A 31 -13.33 -9.72 -20.54
C MET A 31 -13.19 -11.19 -20.12
N ASP A 32 -14.29 -11.91 -19.98
CA ASP A 32 -14.26 -13.33 -19.63
C ASP A 32 -13.43 -14.14 -20.64
N LYS A 33 -13.65 -13.92 -21.93
CA LYS A 33 -12.92 -14.60 -23.01
C LYS A 33 -11.40 -14.35 -22.90
N LYS A 34 -10.99 -13.09 -22.68
CA LYS A 34 -9.58 -12.74 -22.49
C LYS A 34 -8.98 -13.43 -21.27
N ILE A 35 -9.65 -13.40 -20.10
CA ILE A 35 -9.16 -14.06 -18.89
C ILE A 35 -9.00 -15.56 -19.11
N MET A 36 -10.00 -16.22 -19.72
CA MET A 36 -9.95 -17.64 -20.04
C MET A 36 -8.81 -17.99 -21.02
N GLU A 37 -8.44 -17.07 -21.92
CA GLU A 37 -7.29 -17.26 -22.81
C GLU A 37 -5.96 -17.26 -22.02
N PHE A 38 -5.78 -16.33 -21.08
CA PHE A 38 -4.63 -16.31 -20.21
C PHE A 38 -4.57 -17.54 -19.29
N GLU A 39 -5.71 -17.96 -18.75
CA GLU A 39 -5.82 -19.17 -17.93
C GLU A 39 -5.39 -20.42 -18.73
N LYS A 40 -5.86 -20.57 -19.99
CA LYS A 40 -5.43 -21.66 -20.89
C LYS A 40 -3.92 -21.66 -21.15
N LYS A 41 -3.29 -20.49 -21.14
CA LYS A 41 -1.82 -20.32 -21.25
C LYS A 41 -1.09 -20.59 -19.93
N GLY A 42 -1.79 -21.02 -18.88
CA GLY A 42 -1.23 -21.34 -17.56
C GLY A 42 -0.85 -20.12 -16.74
N LYS A 43 -1.39 -18.94 -17.04
CA LYS A 43 -1.16 -17.71 -16.27
C LYS A 43 -2.06 -17.70 -15.03
N LEU A 44 -1.59 -17.07 -13.96
CA LEU A 44 -2.39 -16.81 -12.76
C LEU A 44 -3.42 -15.71 -13.08
N VAL A 45 -4.69 -16.07 -12.97
CA VAL A 45 -5.82 -15.16 -13.22
C VAL A 45 -6.53 -14.82 -11.91
N PRO A 46 -7.17 -13.62 -11.78
CA PRO A 46 -7.96 -13.29 -10.60
C PRO A 46 -9.17 -14.22 -10.46
N THR A 47 -9.74 -14.26 -9.28
CA THR A 47 -11.08 -14.81 -9.05
C THR A 47 -12.13 -13.73 -9.28
N ARG A 48 -13.38 -14.11 -9.52
CA ARG A 48 -14.47 -13.16 -9.85
C ARG A 48 -14.73 -12.13 -8.75
N ASN A 49 -14.57 -12.51 -7.49
CA ASN A 49 -14.76 -11.61 -6.34
C ASN A 49 -13.76 -10.45 -6.25
N LEU A 50 -12.64 -10.55 -6.97
CA LEU A 50 -11.66 -9.44 -7.05
C LEU A 50 -12.08 -8.35 -8.03
N ILE A 51 -13.09 -8.65 -8.88
CA ILE A 51 -13.66 -7.67 -9.81
C ILE A 51 -14.81 -6.95 -9.10
N LYS A 52 -14.59 -5.71 -8.72
CA LYS A 52 -15.58 -4.89 -8.01
C LYS A 52 -16.74 -4.50 -8.92
N THR A 53 -17.94 -4.47 -8.36
CA THR A 53 -19.11 -3.92 -9.06
C THR A 53 -19.04 -2.39 -9.11
N PRO A 54 -19.80 -1.72 -10.00
CA PRO A 54 -19.87 -0.26 -10.04
C PRO A 54 -20.25 0.37 -8.69
N GLU A 55 -21.17 -0.26 -7.93
CA GLU A 55 -21.58 0.20 -6.60
C GLU A 55 -20.44 0.09 -5.58
N GLN A 56 -19.70 -1.02 -5.63
CA GLN A 56 -18.53 -1.22 -4.76
C GLN A 56 -17.42 -0.21 -5.08
N ILE A 57 -17.14 0.02 -6.36
CA ILE A 57 -16.16 1.03 -6.80
C ILE A 57 -16.55 2.42 -6.29
N GLU A 58 -17.82 2.79 -6.39
CA GLU A 58 -18.28 4.06 -5.89
C GLU A 58 -18.22 4.17 -4.36
N GLY A 59 -18.46 3.06 -3.65
CA GLY A 59 -18.24 2.97 -2.21
C GLY A 59 -16.78 3.20 -1.83
N ILE A 60 -15.85 2.52 -2.51
CA ILE A 60 -14.39 2.67 -2.31
C ILE A 60 -13.94 4.08 -2.65
N ARG A 61 -14.50 4.70 -3.70
CA ARG A 61 -14.21 6.10 -4.07
C ARG A 61 -14.60 7.07 -2.97
N ARG A 62 -15.77 6.90 -2.32
CA ARG A 62 -16.16 7.72 -1.16
C ARG A 62 -15.20 7.53 0.01
N ALA A 63 -14.78 6.29 0.29
CA ALA A 63 -13.75 6.03 1.31
C ALA A 63 -12.42 6.72 0.95
N GLY A 64 -12.02 6.71 -0.33
CA GLY A 64 -10.82 7.38 -0.82
C GLY A 64 -10.86 8.90 -0.62
N ILE A 65 -12.01 9.54 -0.82
CA ILE A 65 -12.18 10.99 -0.56
C ILE A 65 -11.95 11.29 0.94
N VAL A 66 -12.51 10.48 1.83
CA VAL A 66 -12.33 10.65 3.27
C VAL A 66 -10.87 10.38 3.68
N ASN A 67 -10.27 9.34 3.14
CA ASN A 67 -8.86 9.01 3.37
C ASN A 67 -7.93 10.16 2.97
N THR A 68 -8.11 10.69 1.76
CA THR A 68 -7.37 11.86 1.25
C THR A 68 -7.54 13.07 2.17
N GLY A 69 -8.78 13.39 2.57
CA GLY A 69 -9.05 14.49 3.47
C GLY A 69 -8.40 14.33 4.85
N CYS A 70 -8.28 13.09 5.35
CA CYS A 70 -7.56 12.81 6.59
C CYS A 70 -6.06 13.12 6.47
N LEU A 71 -5.43 12.68 5.38
CA LEU A 71 -4.03 12.99 5.10
C LEU A 71 -3.79 14.48 4.83
N ASP A 72 -4.77 15.18 4.25
CA ASP A 72 -4.72 16.66 4.08
C ASP A 72 -4.79 17.36 5.44
N ALA A 73 -5.64 16.90 6.37
CA ALA A 73 -5.70 17.46 7.72
C ALA A 73 -4.38 17.27 8.48
N VAL A 74 -3.70 16.14 8.28
CA VAL A 74 -2.34 15.94 8.81
C VAL A 74 -1.35 16.89 8.15
N ALA A 75 -1.41 17.06 6.82
CA ALA A 75 -0.52 17.95 6.07
C ALA A 75 -0.62 19.40 6.54
N ASP A 76 -1.80 19.86 6.89
CA ASP A 76 -2.05 21.22 7.39
C ASP A 76 -1.50 21.45 8.82
N ALA A 77 -1.32 20.38 9.60
CA ALA A 77 -0.95 20.46 11.01
C ALA A 77 0.51 20.06 11.31
N ILE A 78 1.09 19.16 10.53
CA ILE A 78 2.37 18.52 10.83
C ILE A 78 3.54 19.51 10.82
N HIS A 79 4.36 19.50 11.90
CA HIS A 79 5.49 20.40 12.06
C HIS A 79 6.55 19.85 13.04
N ALA A 80 7.74 20.44 13.05
CA ALA A 80 8.76 20.12 14.04
C ALA A 80 8.29 20.43 15.47
N GLY A 81 8.52 19.53 16.40
CA GLY A 81 8.06 19.61 17.79
C GLY A 81 6.71 18.94 18.05
N MET A 82 5.96 18.57 16.99
CA MET A 82 4.76 17.73 17.11
C MET A 82 5.16 16.28 17.41
N ASN A 83 4.46 15.59 18.28
CA ASN A 83 4.69 14.16 18.48
C ASN A 83 3.72 13.32 17.64
N THR A 84 4.07 12.06 17.38
CA THR A 84 3.27 11.20 16.49
C THR A 84 1.90 10.83 17.08
N GLN A 85 1.72 10.88 18.42
CA GLN A 85 0.41 10.73 19.05
C GLN A 85 -0.56 11.84 18.62
N GLU A 86 -0.08 13.07 18.42
CA GLU A 86 -0.92 14.18 17.94
C GLU A 86 -1.39 13.94 16.50
N ILE A 87 -0.61 13.24 15.68
CA ILE A 87 -1.04 12.79 14.34
C ILE A 87 -2.18 11.76 14.46
N ASP A 88 -2.04 10.78 15.34
CA ASP A 88 -3.09 9.80 15.64
C ASP A 88 -4.38 10.48 16.12
N ASP A 89 -4.26 11.48 17.01
CA ASP A 89 -5.40 12.25 17.52
C ASP A 89 -6.12 13.03 16.40
N ILE A 90 -5.39 13.61 15.44
CA ILE A 90 -5.94 14.27 14.24
C ILE A 90 -6.71 13.26 13.39
N CYS A 91 -6.12 12.10 13.08
CA CYS A 91 -6.74 11.07 12.25
C CYS A 91 -8.02 10.53 12.90
N MET A 92 -7.99 10.28 14.22
CA MET A 92 -9.16 9.86 14.98
C MET A 92 -10.28 10.90 14.96
N ALA A 93 -9.94 12.18 15.17
CA ALA A 93 -10.91 13.26 15.16
C ALA A 93 -11.55 13.43 13.79
N PHE A 94 -10.73 13.40 12.72
CA PHE A 94 -11.18 13.52 11.34
C PHE A 94 -12.12 12.36 10.95
N CYS A 95 -11.74 11.13 11.24
CA CYS A 95 -12.59 9.97 10.98
C CYS A 95 -13.94 10.07 11.69
N LYS A 96 -13.94 10.47 12.97
CA LYS A 96 -15.18 10.65 13.75
C LYS A 96 -16.09 11.72 13.13
N GLU A 97 -15.54 12.84 12.68
CA GLU A 97 -16.29 13.93 12.06
C GLU A 97 -16.93 13.51 10.72
N HIS A 98 -16.25 12.63 9.97
CA HIS A 98 -16.69 12.16 8.65
C HIS A 98 -17.41 10.81 8.68
N ASN A 99 -17.82 10.32 9.87
CA ASN A 99 -18.48 9.02 10.06
C ASN A 99 -17.67 7.86 9.45
N ALA A 100 -16.36 7.96 9.50
CA ALA A 100 -15.43 6.93 9.08
C ALA A 100 -14.85 6.18 10.30
N THR A 101 -14.33 4.98 10.05
CA THR A 101 -13.60 4.20 11.04
C THR A 101 -12.17 4.00 10.55
N PRO A 102 -11.12 4.27 11.37
CA PRO A 102 -9.76 3.91 11.01
C PRO A 102 -9.62 2.38 11.01
N ALA A 103 -9.12 1.82 9.89
CA ALA A 103 -9.03 0.36 9.74
C ALA A 103 -7.91 -0.25 10.57
N CYS A 104 -6.82 0.49 10.81
CA CYS A 104 -5.68 -0.01 11.58
C CYS A 104 -6.03 -0.26 13.05
N LEU A 105 -6.95 0.52 13.63
CA LEU A 105 -7.25 0.45 15.07
C LEU A 105 -7.79 -0.92 15.47
N ASN A 106 -7.02 -1.61 16.33
CA ASN A 106 -7.26 -2.98 16.80
C ASN A 106 -7.15 -4.07 15.72
N TYR A 107 -6.69 -3.73 14.51
CA TYR A 107 -6.44 -4.72 13.48
C TYR A 107 -5.27 -5.61 13.91
N GLU A 108 -5.53 -6.91 14.11
CA GLU A 108 -4.56 -7.90 14.62
C GLU A 108 -3.75 -7.44 15.85
N GLY A 109 -4.35 -6.56 16.66
CA GLY A 109 -3.74 -6.03 17.89
C GLY A 109 -2.92 -4.75 17.69
N TYR A 110 -2.93 -4.12 16.49
CA TYR A 110 -2.32 -2.81 16.29
C TYR A 110 -3.06 -1.74 17.13
N PRO A 111 -2.35 -0.91 17.93
CA PRO A 111 -3.00 -0.13 18.98
C PRO A 111 -3.49 1.26 18.56
N LYS A 112 -3.25 1.70 17.31
CA LYS A 112 -3.46 3.06 16.84
C LYS A 112 -4.32 3.14 15.60
N SER A 113 -4.75 4.35 15.22
CA SER A 113 -5.62 4.59 14.06
C SER A 113 -4.87 4.77 12.75
N VAL A 114 -3.58 5.07 12.83
CA VAL A 114 -2.70 5.42 11.71
C VAL A 114 -1.31 4.88 12.00
N CYS A 115 -0.51 4.61 10.96
CA CYS A 115 0.91 4.33 11.12
C CYS A 115 1.73 5.60 10.88
N THR A 116 2.79 5.80 11.69
CA THR A 116 3.72 6.93 11.58
C THR A 116 5.15 6.42 11.60
N SER A 117 5.80 6.39 10.45
CA SER A 117 7.12 5.76 10.28
C SER A 117 8.17 6.83 10.01
N ILE A 118 9.07 7.05 10.98
CA ILE A 118 10.07 8.12 10.96
C ILE A 118 11.42 7.55 10.53
N ASN A 119 12.09 8.20 9.59
CA ASN A 119 13.46 7.93 9.13
C ASN A 119 13.72 6.45 8.78
N GLU A 120 14.40 5.69 9.65
CA GLU A 120 14.72 4.27 9.47
C GLU A 120 13.53 3.32 9.69
N VAL A 121 12.42 3.81 10.24
CA VAL A 121 11.19 3.02 10.31
C VAL A 121 10.58 2.93 8.91
N VAL A 122 10.47 1.72 8.40
CA VAL A 122 10.01 1.42 7.03
C VAL A 122 8.49 1.58 6.92
N CYS A 123 7.76 0.92 7.84
CA CYS A 123 6.30 0.95 7.93
C CYS A 123 5.82 0.49 9.30
N HIS A 124 4.49 0.62 9.54
CA HIS A 124 3.79 0.21 10.74
C HIS A 124 4.28 0.88 12.03
N GLY A 125 4.99 2.01 11.93
CA GLY A 125 5.41 2.79 13.09
C GLY A 125 4.22 3.17 13.96
N ILE A 126 4.33 2.96 15.28
CA ILE A 126 3.23 3.13 16.24
C ILE A 126 3.26 4.54 16.81
N PRO A 127 2.23 5.38 16.59
CA PRO A 127 2.15 6.70 17.19
C PRO A 127 2.33 6.71 18.72
N LYS A 128 3.27 7.51 19.21
CA LYS A 128 3.57 7.64 20.65
C LYS A 128 4.02 9.06 20.99
N LYS A 129 3.87 9.45 22.26
CA LYS A 129 4.22 10.80 22.73
C LYS A 129 5.72 11.05 22.79
N GLU A 130 6.48 9.98 22.89
CA GLU A 130 7.94 10.00 22.95
C GLU A 130 8.57 10.33 21.59
N ASP A 131 7.88 10.03 20.49
CA ASP A 131 8.33 10.28 19.13
C ASP A 131 7.98 11.71 18.71
N VAL A 132 8.85 12.64 19.04
CA VAL A 132 8.73 14.06 18.70
C VAL A 132 9.48 14.36 17.43
N LEU A 133 8.76 14.78 16.37
CA LEU A 133 9.31 15.15 15.08
C LEU A 133 10.33 16.27 15.18
N GLN A 134 11.49 16.07 14.59
CA GLN A 134 12.58 17.03 14.59
C GLN A 134 12.75 17.67 13.21
N GLU A 135 13.35 18.86 13.18
CA GLU A 135 13.82 19.47 11.93
C GLU A 135 14.74 18.49 11.18
N GLY A 136 14.44 18.19 9.93
CA GLY A 136 15.21 17.27 9.10
C GLY A 136 14.70 15.82 9.08
N ASP A 137 13.68 15.48 9.87
CA ASP A 137 13.03 14.17 9.77
C ASP A 137 12.24 14.03 8.47
N ILE A 138 12.13 12.80 8.01
CA ILE A 138 11.13 12.38 7.03
C ILE A 138 10.19 11.41 7.74
N VAL A 139 8.90 11.55 7.54
CA VAL A 139 7.90 10.66 8.16
C VAL A 139 6.87 10.24 7.12
N ASN A 140 6.61 8.94 7.08
CA ASN A 140 5.45 8.39 6.38
C ASN A 140 4.25 8.39 7.33
N VAL A 141 3.12 8.89 6.86
CA VAL A 141 1.83 8.78 7.54
C VAL A 141 0.93 7.93 6.66
N ASP A 142 0.50 6.79 7.18
CA ASP A 142 -0.21 5.75 6.45
C ASP A 142 -1.57 5.51 7.10
N MET A 143 -2.62 5.76 6.34
CA MET A 143 -3.99 5.81 6.83
C MET A 143 -4.93 5.00 5.97
N THR A 144 -5.66 4.06 6.59
CA THR A 144 -6.78 3.35 5.96
C THR A 144 -8.08 3.76 6.60
N CYS A 145 -9.02 4.24 5.80
CA CYS A 145 -10.38 4.61 6.24
C CYS A 145 -11.42 3.59 5.78
N ILE A 146 -12.39 3.32 6.66
CA ILE A 146 -13.60 2.56 6.36
C ILE A 146 -14.78 3.52 6.35
N VAL A 147 -15.50 3.59 5.21
CA VAL A 147 -16.73 4.36 5.04
C VAL A 147 -17.81 3.46 4.48
N ASP A 148 -18.95 3.35 5.16
CA ASP A 148 -20.06 2.46 4.76
C ASP A 148 -19.64 1.01 4.48
N GLY A 149 -18.59 0.51 5.17
CA GLY A 149 -18.05 -0.83 4.98
C GLY A 149 -17.07 -0.97 3.81
N TYR A 150 -16.69 0.11 3.14
CA TYR A 150 -15.68 0.14 2.07
C TYR A 150 -14.37 0.72 2.59
N PHE A 151 -13.26 0.12 2.16
CA PHE A 151 -11.90 0.48 2.56
C PHE A 151 -11.20 1.28 1.47
N ALA A 152 -10.42 2.28 1.87
CA ALA A 152 -9.45 2.95 1.00
C ALA A 152 -8.19 3.25 1.79
N ASP A 153 -7.05 3.03 1.15
CA ASP A 153 -5.72 3.06 1.75
C ASP A 153 -4.80 4.02 1.01
N ALA A 154 -4.05 4.82 1.73
CA ALA A 154 -3.02 5.68 1.18
C ALA A 154 -2.02 6.13 2.23
N SER A 155 -0.78 6.35 1.80
CA SER A 155 0.24 6.96 2.63
C SER A 155 0.95 8.12 1.94
N ARG A 156 1.46 9.05 2.76
CA ARG A 156 2.23 10.21 2.29
C ARG A 156 3.51 10.38 3.09
N MET A 157 4.56 10.83 2.41
CA MET A 157 5.78 11.30 3.06
C MET A 157 5.68 12.79 3.37
N PHE A 158 6.14 13.15 4.56
CA PHE A 158 6.30 14.53 4.99
C PHE A 158 7.77 14.78 5.33
N ILE A 159 8.31 15.90 4.86
CA ILE A 159 9.65 16.37 5.22
C ILE A 159 9.45 17.46 6.28
N ILE A 160 10.02 17.25 7.46
CA ILE A 160 9.86 18.19 8.57
C ILE A 160 10.92 19.29 8.47
N GLY A 161 10.49 20.48 8.07
CA GLY A 161 11.37 21.61 7.84
C GLY A 161 12.40 21.38 6.74
N LYS A 162 13.70 21.59 7.04
CA LYS A 162 14.80 21.37 6.10
C LYS A 162 15.49 20.05 6.40
N THR A 163 15.65 19.20 5.40
CA THR A 163 16.35 17.92 5.52
C THR A 163 17.60 17.87 4.62
N THR A 164 18.29 16.74 4.63
CA THR A 164 19.46 16.52 3.78
C THR A 164 19.07 16.25 2.33
N PRO A 165 19.94 16.58 1.36
CA PRO A 165 19.69 16.27 -0.06
C PRO A 165 19.43 14.77 -0.32
N GLU A 166 20.06 13.88 0.47
CA GLU A 166 19.89 12.44 0.36
C GLU A 166 18.47 12.02 0.75
N LYS A 167 17.92 12.56 1.86
CA LYS A 167 16.54 12.30 2.29
C LYS A 167 15.52 12.90 1.30
N GLU A 168 15.75 14.14 0.82
CA GLU A 168 14.91 14.75 -0.22
C GLU A 168 14.88 13.88 -1.49
N GLN A 169 16.06 13.40 -1.92
CA GLN A 169 16.15 12.51 -3.08
C GLN A 169 15.40 11.20 -2.85
N LEU A 170 15.54 10.58 -1.67
CA LEU A 170 14.85 9.33 -1.33
C LEU A 170 13.33 9.51 -1.41
N VAL A 171 12.78 10.54 -0.75
CA VAL A 171 11.33 10.83 -0.76
C VAL A 171 10.83 11.06 -2.19
N ARG A 172 11.56 11.84 -3.00
CA ARG A 172 11.21 12.10 -4.40
C ARG A 172 11.27 10.83 -5.25
N VAL A 173 12.35 10.06 -5.17
CA VAL A 173 12.53 8.84 -5.97
C VAL A 173 11.48 7.79 -5.60
N THR A 174 11.09 7.70 -4.33
CA THR A 174 10.02 6.79 -3.90
C THR A 174 8.67 7.19 -4.49
N LYS A 175 8.36 8.51 -4.56
CA LYS A 175 7.17 8.99 -5.27
C LYS A 175 7.22 8.66 -6.78
N GLU A 176 8.37 8.87 -7.40
CA GLU A 176 8.60 8.46 -8.79
C GLU A 176 8.38 6.95 -9.00
N CYS A 177 8.79 6.12 -8.03
CA CYS A 177 8.55 4.67 -8.04
C CYS A 177 7.06 4.34 -8.05
N LEU A 178 6.25 5.00 -7.22
CA LEU A 178 4.80 4.86 -7.23
C LEU A 178 4.20 5.22 -8.59
N GLU A 179 4.57 6.38 -9.14
CA GLU A 179 4.06 6.88 -10.43
C GLU A 179 4.46 5.94 -11.61
N ILE A 180 5.69 5.45 -11.60
CA ILE A 180 6.21 4.50 -12.61
C ILE A 180 5.52 3.14 -12.48
N GLY A 181 5.29 2.67 -11.25
CA GLY A 181 4.52 1.46 -10.97
C GLY A 181 3.09 1.56 -11.50
N ALA A 182 2.40 2.66 -11.20
CA ALA A 182 1.06 2.95 -11.70
C ALA A 182 1.03 3.02 -13.24
N ALA A 183 2.02 3.67 -13.86
CA ALA A 183 2.14 3.74 -15.32
C ALA A 183 2.41 2.36 -15.97
N ALA A 184 3.05 1.43 -15.26
CA ALA A 184 3.29 0.06 -15.72
C ALA A 184 2.06 -0.84 -15.60
N ALA A 185 1.13 -0.53 -14.68
CA ALA A 185 -0.12 -1.25 -14.49
C ALA A 185 -1.07 -0.99 -15.67
N LYS A 186 -1.17 -1.95 -16.57
CA LYS A 186 -2.04 -1.89 -17.76
C LYS A 186 -3.10 -3.00 -17.70
N PRO A 187 -4.30 -2.77 -18.27
CA PRO A 187 -5.27 -3.85 -18.37
C PRO A 187 -4.68 -5.03 -19.14
N TYR A 188 -4.83 -6.22 -18.56
CA TYR A 188 -4.28 -7.49 -19.06
C TYR A 188 -2.74 -7.60 -19.04
N SER A 189 -2.03 -6.73 -18.30
CA SER A 189 -0.64 -6.94 -17.87
C SER A 189 -0.62 -7.73 -16.56
N PHE A 190 0.53 -7.84 -15.90
CA PHE A 190 0.71 -8.64 -14.69
C PHE A 190 1.22 -7.78 -13.53
N VAL A 191 0.92 -8.17 -12.31
CA VAL A 191 1.44 -7.51 -11.09
C VAL A 191 2.97 -7.37 -11.12
N GLY A 192 3.68 -8.38 -11.62
CA GLY A 192 5.14 -8.33 -11.75
C GLY A 192 5.68 -7.27 -12.73
N ASP A 193 4.83 -6.70 -13.60
CA ASP A 193 5.22 -5.58 -14.46
C ASP A 193 5.37 -4.30 -13.62
N ILE A 194 4.53 -4.12 -12.60
CA ILE A 194 4.60 -3.03 -11.61
C ILE A 194 5.92 -3.13 -10.84
N GLY A 195 6.15 -4.27 -10.19
CA GLY A 195 7.34 -4.48 -9.36
C GLY A 195 8.64 -4.36 -10.15
N HIS A 196 8.68 -4.89 -11.39
CA HIS A 196 9.85 -4.75 -12.25
C HIS A 196 10.15 -3.28 -12.57
N ALA A 197 9.13 -2.47 -12.86
CA ALA A 197 9.30 -1.06 -13.21
C ALA A 197 9.82 -0.25 -12.00
N ILE A 198 9.25 -0.46 -10.82
CA ILE A 198 9.66 0.14 -9.56
C ILE A 198 11.11 -0.23 -9.23
N GLN A 199 11.42 -1.52 -9.17
CA GLN A 199 12.75 -2.01 -8.83
C GLN A 199 13.82 -1.44 -9.75
N LYS A 200 13.56 -1.47 -11.06
CA LYS A 200 14.49 -0.92 -12.05
C LYS A 200 14.74 0.58 -11.85
N HIS A 201 13.75 1.34 -11.37
CA HIS A 201 13.92 2.77 -11.11
C HIS A 201 14.70 3.01 -9.83
N ALA A 202 14.31 2.40 -8.71
CA ALA A 202 14.98 2.55 -7.41
C ALA A 202 16.46 2.14 -7.47
N GLU A 203 16.78 1.00 -8.10
CA GLU A 203 18.14 0.49 -8.22
C GLU A 203 19.08 1.39 -9.03
N LYS A 204 18.58 2.29 -9.91
CA LYS A 204 19.41 3.31 -10.59
C LYS A 204 20.03 4.32 -9.62
N TYR A 205 19.37 4.55 -8.48
CA TYR A 205 19.85 5.42 -7.43
C TYR A 205 20.63 4.67 -6.34
N GLY A 206 20.80 3.35 -6.49
CA GLY A 206 21.44 2.49 -5.51
C GLY A 206 20.56 2.14 -4.32
N TYR A 207 19.25 2.36 -4.41
CA TYR A 207 18.28 2.11 -3.33
C TYR A 207 17.82 0.66 -3.28
N GLY A 208 17.55 0.19 -2.07
CA GLY A 208 16.97 -1.13 -1.80
C GLY A 208 15.44 -1.09 -1.87
N VAL A 209 14.84 -2.02 -2.62
CA VAL A 209 13.38 -2.23 -2.61
C VAL A 209 13.06 -3.32 -1.60
N VAL A 210 12.23 -3.02 -0.60
CA VAL A 210 11.82 -3.98 0.44
C VAL A 210 11.17 -5.21 -0.18
N ARG A 211 11.48 -6.41 0.36
CA ARG A 211 11.05 -7.70 -0.19
C ARG A 211 10.20 -8.54 0.74
N ASP A 212 10.22 -8.22 2.02
CA ASP A 212 9.50 -8.99 3.05
C ASP A 212 8.05 -8.50 3.23
N LEU A 213 7.71 -7.39 2.58
CA LEU A 213 6.41 -6.74 2.58
C LEU A 213 5.98 -6.46 1.13
N CYS A 214 4.68 -6.27 0.91
CA CYS A 214 4.11 -5.99 -0.40
C CYS A 214 2.81 -5.21 -0.28
N GLY A 215 2.39 -4.58 -1.36
CA GLY A 215 1.04 -4.07 -1.52
C GLY A 215 0.02 -5.21 -1.68
N HIS A 216 -1.23 -4.87 -1.63
CA HIS A 216 -2.33 -5.83 -1.56
C HIS A 216 -3.55 -5.33 -2.34
N GLY A 217 -4.58 -6.15 -2.52
CA GLY A 217 -5.91 -5.68 -2.90
C GLY A 217 -6.61 -5.02 -1.72
N VAL A 218 -7.51 -4.09 -1.98
CA VAL A 218 -8.28 -3.37 -0.96
C VAL A 218 -9.69 -3.07 -1.46
N GLY A 219 -10.60 -2.80 -0.54
CA GLY A 219 -11.90 -2.24 -0.88
C GLY A 219 -13.08 -2.86 -0.16
N LEU A 220 -13.25 -4.17 -0.14
CA LEU A 220 -14.28 -4.86 0.65
C LEU A 220 -13.70 -5.40 1.96
N GLU A 221 -12.40 -5.66 1.95
CA GLU A 221 -11.61 -6.03 3.11
C GLU A 221 -10.39 -5.10 3.17
N PHE A 222 -9.72 -5.03 4.32
CA PHE A 222 -8.50 -4.25 4.47
C PHE A 222 -7.40 -4.82 3.57
N HIS A 223 -7.17 -6.14 3.64
CA HIS A 223 -6.19 -6.84 2.80
C HIS A 223 -6.88 -7.90 1.95
N GLU A 224 -6.81 -7.73 0.66
CA GLU A 224 -7.32 -8.67 -0.34
C GLU A 224 -6.18 -9.11 -1.28
N GLU A 225 -6.44 -10.09 -2.14
CA GLU A 225 -5.60 -10.33 -3.31
C GLU A 225 -5.79 -9.21 -4.37
N PRO A 226 -4.81 -8.95 -5.22
CA PRO A 226 -3.51 -9.64 -5.31
C PRO A 226 -2.48 -9.10 -4.32
N GLU A 227 -1.44 -9.90 -4.03
CA GLU A 227 -0.17 -9.36 -3.52
C GLU A 227 0.49 -8.52 -4.63
N VAL A 228 0.86 -7.27 -4.31
CA VAL A 228 1.49 -6.33 -5.24
C VAL A 228 2.96 -6.14 -4.83
N LEU A 229 3.82 -7.04 -5.31
CA LEU A 229 5.26 -6.93 -5.06
C LEU A 229 5.84 -5.71 -5.79
N HIS A 230 6.71 -4.97 -5.11
CA HIS A 230 7.40 -3.79 -5.68
C HIS A 230 8.74 -4.14 -6.33
N TYR A 231 8.99 -5.43 -6.53
CA TYR A 231 10.16 -5.99 -7.22
C TYR A 231 9.73 -7.21 -8.04
N GLY A 232 10.59 -7.69 -8.93
CA GLY A 232 10.35 -8.94 -9.66
C GLY A 232 10.53 -8.84 -11.16
N HIS A 233 9.81 -9.68 -11.89
CA HIS A 233 9.98 -9.88 -13.33
C HIS A 233 8.70 -9.61 -14.11
N ARG A 234 8.86 -9.03 -15.30
CA ARG A 234 7.74 -8.80 -16.22
C ARG A 234 6.99 -10.07 -16.57
N GLY A 235 5.68 -9.95 -16.71
CA GLY A 235 4.79 -11.05 -17.12
C GLY A 235 4.60 -12.13 -16.07
N THR A 236 4.92 -11.83 -14.79
CA THR A 236 4.74 -12.73 -13.63
C THR A 236 3.68 -12.20 -12.67
N GLY A 237 3.24 -13.06 -11.76
CA GLY A 237 2.18 -12.73 -10.79
C GLY A 237 0.78 -12.82 -11.40
N MET A 238 -0.18 -12.20 -10.74
CA MET A 238 -1.59 -12.22 -11.15
C MET A 238 -1.84 -11.28 -12.34
N LEU A 239 -2.72 -11.72 -13.25
CA LEU A 239 -3.22 -10.91 -14.36
C LEU A 239 -4.05 -9.75 -13.80
N LEU A 240 -3.74 -8.52 -14.22
CA LEU A 240 -4.50 -7.31 -13.90
C LEU A 240 -5.69 -7.16 -14.85
N VAL A 241 -6.88 -7.02 -14.28
CA VAL A 241 -8.13 -7.00 -15.05
C VAL A 241 -8.97 -5.78 -14.65
N PRO A 242 -9.67 -5.13 -15.58
CA PRO A 242 -10.57 -4.02 -15.25
C PRO A 242 -11.56 -4.38 -14.12
N GLY A 243 -11.75 -3.47 -13.18
CA GLY A 243 -12.55 -3.66 -11.96
C GLY A 243 -11.77 -4.14 -10.74
N MET A 244 -10.50 -4.51 -10.86
CA MET A 244 -9.65 -4.76 -9.70
C MET A 244 -9.27 -3.45 -9.01
N VAL A 245 -9.23 -3.47 -7.66
CA VAL A 245 -8.79 -2.35 -6.82
C VAL A 245 -7.63 -2.84 -5.95
N PHE A 246 -6.54 -2.09 -5.96
CA PHE A 246 -5.31 -2.42 -5.22
C PHE A 246 -4.45 -1.18 -4.98
N PRO A 247 -3.77 -1.06 -3.84
CA PRO A 247 -2.71 -0.08 -3.64
C PRO A 247 -1.42 -0.47 -4.37
N ILE A 248 -0.65 0.54 -4.67
CA ILE A 248 0.77 0.46 -5.01
C ILE A 248 1.48 1.33 -3.97
N GLU A 249 2.39 0.73 -3.21
CA GLU A 249 2.97 1.31 -1.99
C GLU A 249 4.47 0.99 -1.86
N PRO A 250 5.31 1.40 -2.81
CA PRO A 250 6.72 1.04 -2.78
C PRO A 250 7.42 1.53 -1.53
N MET A 251 7.97 0.60 -0.75
CA MET A 251 8.86 0.86 0.37
C MET A 251 10.31 0.81 -0.14
N ILE A 252 10.97 1.97 -0.13
CA ILE A 252 12.31 2.16 -0.71
C ILE A 252 13.28 2.58 0.39
N ASN A 253 14.30 1.76 0.62
CA ASN A 253 15.35 2.03 1.60
C ASN A 253 16.54 2.73 0.92
N GLN A 254 17.13 3.69 1.60
CA GLN A 254 18.33 4.39 1.11
C GLN A 254 19.52 3.43 0.91
N GLY A 255 19.59 2.36 1.69
CA GLY A 255 20.64 1.34 1.65
C GLY A 255 20.11 -0.05 1.29
N THR A 256 20.27 -1.01 2.23
CA THR A 256 19.84 -2.39 1.99
C THR A 256 18.33 -2.55 1.90
N TRP A 257 17.89 -3.53 1.11
CA TRP A 257 16.46 -3.91 1.06
C TRP A 257 15.99 -4.70 2.29
N LYS A 258 16.94 -5.16 3.15
CA LYS A 258 16.62 -5.97 4.32
C LYS A 258 15.97 -5.15 5.40
N VAL A 259 14.98 -5.76 6.04
CA VAL A 259 14.22 -5.16 7.13
C VAL A 259 14.07 -6.13 8.29
N PHE A 260 13.80 -5.62 9.49
CA PHE A 260 13.58 -6.38 10.71
C PHE A 260 12.43 -5.76 11.48
N ILE A 261 11.77 -6.56 12.31
CA ILE A 261 10.86 -6.01 13.33
C ILE A 261 11.74 -5.40 14.42
N ASP A 262 11.37 -4.18 14.86
CA ASP A 262 12.03 -3.55 15.97
C ASP A 262 11.92 -4.43 17.23
N ALA A 263 13.05 -4.73 17.86
CA ALA A 263 13.10 -5.56 19.04
C ALA A 263 12.52 -4.87 20.29
N ASP A 264 12.47 -3.53 20.28
CA ASP A 264 11.95 -2.70 21.36
C ASP A 264 10.44 -2.43 21.22
N ASP A 265 9.83 -2.78 20.07
CA ASP A 265 8.38 -2.68 19.89
C ASP A 265 7.65 -3.82 20.62
N PRO A 266 6.88 -3.53 21.69
CA PRO A 266 6.18 -4.54 22.46
C PRO A 266 5.02 -5.20 21.72
N TYR A 267 4.56 -4.59 20.61
CA TYR A 267 3.46 -5.10 19.79
C TYR A 267 3.94 -5.92 18.60
N GLY A 268 5.23 -5.78 18.19
CA GLY A 268 5.85 -6.52 17.10
C GLY A 268 5.33 -6.08 15.72
N TRP A 269 5.09 -4.79 15.53
CA TRP A 269 4.61 -4.18 14.29
C TRP A 269 5.65 -3.33 13.58
N GLU A 270 6.42 -2.51 14.33
CA GLU A 270 7.37 -1.57 13.74
C GLU A 270 8.45 -2.29 12.95
N VAL A 271 8.55 -1.95 11.67
CA VAL A 271 9.56 -2.52 10.76
C VAL A 271 10.65 -1.50 10.51
N ILE A 272 11.89 -1.85 10.79
CA ILE A 272 13.06 -0.98 10.63
C ILE A 272 14.01 -1.50 9.54
N THR A 273 14.79 -0.57 8.95
CA THR A 273 15.84 -0.91 7.98
C THR A 273 16.98 -1.69 8.64
N GLY A 274 17.57 -2.61 7.89
CA GLY A 274 18.66 -3.46 8.41
C GLY A 274 20.02 -2.77 8.55
N ASP A 275 20.14 -1.52 8.16
CA ASP A 275 21.37 -0.70 8.18
C ASP A 275 21.18 0.67 8.81
N GLU A 276 20.04 0.88 9.46
CA GLU A 276 19.67 2.14 10.15
C GLU A 276 19.66 3.37 9.23
N LEU A 277 19.65 3.17 7.90
CA LEU A 277 19.50 4.24 6.93
C LEU A 277 18.00 4.53 6.67
N PRO A 278 17.65 5.77 6.26
CA PRO A 278 16.26 6.13 6.04
C PRO A 278 15.53 5.27 5.01
N SER A 279 14.23 5.11 5.23
CA SER A 279 13.26 4.53 4.29
C SER A 279 12.20 5.57 3.92
N ALA A 280 11.55 5.38 2.78
CA ALA A 280 10.39 6.16 2.36
C ALA A 280 9.35 5.26 1.72
N GLN A 281 8.06 5.63 1.89
CA GLN A 281 6.92 4.96 1.27
C GLN A 281 5.94 6.01 0.77
N TRP A 282 5.40 5.80 -0.42
CA TRP A 282 4.25 6.53 -0.94
C TRP A 282 3.20 5.53 -1.40
N GLU A 283 1.94 5.85 -1.18
CA GLU A 283 0.89 4.93 -1.52
C GLU A 283 -0.34 5.63 -2.05
N HIS A 284 -0.98 4.98 -3.03
CA HIS A 284 -2.34 5.26 -3.46
C HIS A 284 -3.10 3.97 -3.75
N THR A 285 -4.40 3.99 -3.47
CA THR A 285 -5.35 3.00 -3.97
C THR A 285 -5.69 3.31 -5.44
N PHE A 286 -5.58 2.29 -6.28
CA PHE A 286 -5.86 2.36 -7.72
C PHE A 286 -7.01 1.45 -8.13
N LEU A 287 -7.85 1.93 -9.02
CA LEU A 287 -8.80 1.12 -9.79
C LEU A 287 -8.20 0.80 -11.15
N MET A 288 -8.13 -0.48 -11.51
CA MET A 288 -7.82 -0.89 -12.88
C MET A 288 -9.01 -0.62 -13.79
N THR A 289 -8.82 0.20 -14.81
CA THR A 289 -9.80 0.51 -15.86
C THR A 289 -9.45 -0.14 -17.19
N ASP A 290 -10.29 0.02 -18.21
CA ASP A 290 -9.99 -0.47 -19.57
C ASP A 290 -8.80 0.25 -20.26
N SER A 291 -8.39 1.42 -19.76
CA SER A 291 -7.32 2.25 -20.35
C SER A 291 -6.04 2.34 -19.51
N GLY A 292 -6.06 1.86 -18.27
CA GLY A 292 -4.98 1.96 -17.30
C GLY A 292 -5.52 2.04 -15.90
N VAL A 293 -4.78 2.64 -14.96
CA VAL A 293 -5.24 2.82 -13.59
C VAL A 293 -5.80 4.21 -13.34
N GLU A 294 -6.81 4.29 -12.49
CA GLU A 294 -7.38 5.51 -11.93
C GLU A 294 -7.01 5.56 -10.44
N ILE A 295 -6.56 6.73 -9.95
CA ILE A 295 -6.25 6.94 -8.53
C ILE A 295 -7.57 7.21 -7.79
N LEU A 296 -7.82 6.49 -6.70
CA LEU A 296 -9.00 6.68 -5.84
C LEU A 296 -8.69 7.48 -4.57
N THR A 297 -7.40 7.64 -4.21
CA THR A 297 -6.91 8.39 -3.05
C THR A 297 -5.87 9.41 -3.52
N HIS A 298 -6.22 10.67 -3.64
CA HIS A 298 -5.33 11.71 -4.21
C HIS A 298 -4.51 12.43 -3.16
#